data_0750281915eda713ce35e63428b27157
#
_entry.id   0750281915eda713ce35e63428b27157
#
_cell.length_a   1.000
_cell.length_b   1.000
_cell.length_c   1.000
_cell.angle_alpha   90.00
_cell.angle_beta   90.00
_cell.angle_gamma   90.00
#
_symmetry.space_group_name_H-M   'P 1'
#
loop_
_entity.id
_entity.type
_entity.pdbx_description
1 polymer ?
#
loop_
_entity_poly.entity_id
_entity_poly.type
_entity_poly.pdbx_seq_one_letter_code
_entity_poly.pdbx_strand_id
1 'polypeptide(L)'
;MRSPTYLHDLLVATLFTEGLDAEMDLWALGFSAMWVQGADLGSLARTFHLDLATRTPCHLSEILDHNIDDGSTWVAEVNGWIGVVPAHGHGEFLCSVTEGGRQALGLHMDITGNAYFEYARDGRMVVSFDPLSPDDWRRSGDDPHALDRLMDGLRFEISDDDVRDNPVEDPESISSALALIGRVTETDIATDWFLARHSRIRPAS
;
A
#
# COMPACT_ATOMS: atom_id res chain seq x y z
N MET A 1 17.09 6.84 12.18
CA MET A 1 16.13 5.91 11.55
C MET A 1 14.84 6.08 12.33
N ARG A 2 13.73 6.44 11.68
CA ARG A 2 12.43 6.56 12.35
C ARG A 2 11.91 5.16 12.65
N SER A 3 11.17 4.99 13.76
CA SER A 3 10.53 3.70 14.08
C SER A 3 9.53 3.33 12.97
N PRO A 4 9.41 2.05 12.58
CA PRO A 4 8.34 1.59 11.68
C PRO A 4 6.94 2.05 12.13
N THR A 5 6.62 1.95 13.41
CA THR A 5 5.36 2.39 14.01
C THR A 5 5.01 3.85 13.71
N TYR A 6 6.03 4.70 13.55
CA TYR A 6 5.81 6.11 13.22
C TYR A 6 5.12 6.32 11.87
N LEU A 7 5.40 5.50 10.86
CA LEU A 7 4.76 5.62 9.54
C LEU A 7 3.27 5.26 9.62
N HIS A 8 2.93 4.27 10.43
CA HIS A 8 1.52 3.91 10.66
C HIS A 8 0.79 5.00 11.44
N ASP A 9 1.32 5.44 12.57
CA ASP A 9 0.74 6.51 13.39
C ASP A 9 0.44 7.75 12.56
N LEU A 10 1.31 8.01 11.60
CA LEU A 10 1.17 9.15 10.74
C LEU A 10 0.13 8.97 9.65
N LEU A 11 0.03 7.77 9.09
CA LEU A 11 -1.03 7.42 8.16
C LEU A 11 -2.39 7.58 8.86
N VAL A 12 -2.51 7.04 10.06
CA VAL A 12 -3.69 7.22 10.93
C VAL A 12 -3.97 8.70 11.19
N ALA A 13 -2.98 9.47 11.63
CA ALA A 13 -3.14 10.90 11.90
C ALA A 13 -3.54 11.70 10.64
N THR A 14 -3.04 11.32 9.46
CA THR A 14 -3.39 11.98 8.19
C THR A 14 -4.81 11.65 7.75
N LEU A 15 -5.30 10.46 8.06
CA LEU A 15 -6.66 10.01 7.75
C LEU A 15 -7.74 10.62 8.66
N PHE A 16 -7.37 11.02 9.88
CA PHE A 16 -8.31 11.47 10.91
C PHE A 16 -8.22 12.97 11.22
N THR A 17 -7.49 13.77 10.45
CA THR A 17 -7.45 15.22 10.63
C THR A 17 -8.78 15.85 10.22
N GLU A 18 -9.55 16.27 11.24
CA GLU A 18 -10.76 17.09 11.22
C GLU A 18 -12.10 16.39 10.93
N GLY A 19 -12.74 15.89 11.98
CA GLY A 19 -14.19 15.72 12.02
C GLY A 19 -14.75 14.32 11.98
N LEU A 20 -13.90 13.30 11.87
CA LEU A 20 -14.32 11.92 12.14
C LEU A 20 -14.15 11.65 13.64
N ASP A 21 -15.14 11.03 14.28
CA ASP A 21 -15.07 10.63 15.68
C ASP A 21 -13.80 9.81 15.92
N ALA A 22 -13.11 10.08 17.03
CA ALA A 22 -11.85 9.46 17.44
C ALA A 22 -11.89 7.91 17.58
N GLU A 23 -13.02 7.30 17.28
CA GLU A 23 -13.25 5.86 17.30
C GLU A 23 -13.18 5.21 15.91
N MET A 24 -13.01 5.98 14.83
CA MET A 24 -12.81 5.42 13.49
C MET A 24 -11.33 5.26 13.20
N ASP A 25 -10.81 4.14 13.60
CA ASP A 25 -9.46 3.67 13.33
C ASP A 25 -9.28 3.39 11.82
N LEU A 26 -8.06 3.53 11.30
CA LEU A 26 -7.68 3.08 9.95
C LEU A 26 -8.17 1.66 9.67
N TRP A 27 -8.13 0.81 10.68
CA TRP A 27 -8.64 -0.55 10.69
C TRP A 27 -10.14 -0.62 10.35
N ALA A 28 -10.92 0.34 10.79
CA ALA A 28 -12.35 0.39 10.54
C ALA A 28 -12.71 0.80 9.09
N LEU A 29 -11.79 1.47 8.39
CA LEU A 29 -12.02 1.93 7.02
C LEU A 29 -11.35 1.02 5.98
N GLY A 30 -10.35 0.24 6.37
CA GLY A 30 -9.48 -0.49 5.48
C GLY A 30 -8.52 0.43 4.71
N PHE A 31 -7.45 -0.15 4.18
CA PHE A 31 -6.47 0.54 3.36
C PHE A 31 -6.11 -0.34 2.16
N SER A 32 -6.08 0.25 0.97
CA SER A 32 -5.66 -0.47 -0.22
C SER A 32 -4.84 0.45 -1.12
N ALA A 33 -3.61 0.05 -1.40
CA ALA A 33 -2.72 0.80 -2.26
C ALA A 33 -1.91 -0.12 -3.17
N MET A 34 -1.53 0.40 -4.32
CA MET A 34 -0.69 -0.29 -5.29
C MET A 34 0.38 0.65 -5.82
N TRP A 35 1.59 0.13 -6.01
CA TRP A 35 2.70 0.83 -6.68
C TRP A 35 3.12 0.03 -7.90
N VAL A 36 3.09 0.66 -9.07
CA VAL A 36 3.39 0.01 -10.36
C VAL A 36 4.59 0.69 -11.01
N GLN A 37 5.57 -0.10 -11.46
CA GLN A 37 6.72 0.35 -12.23
C GLN A 37 6.67 -0.20 -13.66
N GLY A 38 7.21 0.58 -14.61
CA GLY A 38 7.26 0.20 -16.01
C GLY A 38 5.97 0.46 -16.80
N ALA A 39 4.98 1.10 -16.16
CA ALA A 39 3.77 1.59 -16.80
C ALA A 39 3.80 3.12 -16.93
N ASP A 40 3.19 3.66 -17.99
CA ASP A 40 2.83 5.07 -18.06
C ASP A 40 1.46 5.32 -17.43
N LEU A 41 1.23 6.55 -16.97
CA LEU A 41 -0.01 6.93 -16.31
C LEU A 41 -1.24 6.71 -17.20
N GLY A 42 -1.14 6.90 -18.52
CA GLY A 42 -2.24 6.67 -19.45
C GLY A 42 -2.63 5.20 -19.55
N SER A 43 -1.65 4.30 -19.48
CA SER A 43 -1.88 2.86 -19.43
C SER A 43 -2.58 2.46 -18.14
N LEU A 44 -2.08 2.93 -17.00
CA LEU A 44 -2.70 2.66 -15.70
C LEU A 44 -4.11 3.25 -15.61
N ALA A 45 -4.32 4.46 -16.08
CA ALA A 45 -5.64 5.08 -16.08
C ALA A 45 -6.69 4.22 -16.84
N ARG A 46 -6.29 3.59 -17.95
CA ARG A 46 -7.18 2.64 -18.65
C ARG A 46 -7.46 1.39 -17.81
N THR A 47 -6.44 0.85 -17.15
CA THR A 47 -6.56 -0.35 -16.29
C THR A 47 -7.47 -0.09 -15.09
N PHE A 48 -7.35 1.09 -14.49
CA PHE A 48 -8.14 1.50 -13.32
C PHE A 48 -9.43 2.27 -13.68
N HIS A 49 -9.77 2.36 -14.98
CA HIS A 49 -10.93 3.12 -15.47
C HIS A 49 -10.98 4.56 -14.96
N LEU A 50 -9.85 5.28 -15.04
CA LEU A 50 -9.72 6.67 -14.60
C LEU A 50 -9.78 7.64 -15.77
N ASP A 51 -10.43 8.79 -15.56
CA ASP A 51 -10.48 9.89 -16.54
C ASP A 51 -9.37 10.92 -16.26
N LEU A 52 -8.29 10.84 -17.03
CA LEU A 52 -7.15 11.75 -16.91
C LEU A 52 -7.50 13.23 -17.15
N ALA A 53 -8.60 13.53 -17.84
CA ALA A 53 -9.03 14.92 -18.03
C ALA A 53 -9.49 15.57 -16.72
N THR A 54 -9.81 14.77 -15.71
CA THR A 54 -10.23 15.24 -14.38
C THR A 54 -9.05 15.46 -13.40
N ARG A 55 -7.81 15.19 -13.84
CA ARG A 55 -6.62 15.27 -13.00
C ARG A 55 -6.45 16.65 -12.36
N THR A 56 -6.39 16.68 -11.03
CA THR A 56 -6.17 17.90 -10.24
C THR A 56 -5.19 17.64 -9.09
N PRO A 57 -4.41 18.64 -8.61
CA PRO A 57 -3.59 18.47 -7.41
C PRO A 57 -4.46 18.22 -6.17
N CYS A 58 -4.05 17.26 -5.34
CA CYS A 58 -4.82 16.83 -4.18
C CYS A 58 -3.90 16.26 -3.07
N HIS A 59 -4.27 16.44 -1.82
CA HIS A 59 -3.71 15.69 -0.69
C HIS A 59 -4.43 14.35 -0.53
N LEU A 60 -3.74 13.36 0.05
CA LEU A 60 -4.36 12.04 0.28
C LEU A 60 -5.58 12.13 1.21
N SER A 61 -5.52 12.96 2.25
CA SER A 61 -6.65 13.18 3.17
C SER A 61 -7.94 13.60 2.45
N GLU A 62 -7.82 14.46 1.42
CA GLU A 62 -8.97 14.90 0.64
C GLU A 62 -9.65 13.73 -0.13
N ILE A 63 -8.87 12.73 -0.56
CA ILE A 63 -9.42 11.53 -1.22
C ILE A 63 -10.13 10.62 -0.22
N LEU A 64 -9.53 10.43 0.94
CA LEU A 64 -10.07 9.53 1.95
C LEU A 64 -11.38 10.06 2.51
N ASP A 65 -11.49 11.39 2.68
CA ASP A 65 -12.74 12.04 3.08
C ASP A 65 -13.84 11.93 2.02
N HIS A 66 -13.48 11.93 0.73
CA HIS A 66 -14.42 11.97 -0.38
C HIS A 66 -14.50 10.67 -1.21
N ASN A 67 -13.64 9.69 -0.91
CA ASN A 67 -13.57 8.46 -1.68
C ASN A 67 -14.89 7.68 -1.69
N ILE A 68 -15.63 7.74 -0.60
CA ILE A 68 -16.94 7.07 -0.48
C ILE A 68 -17.97 7.68 -1.44
N ASP A 69 -17.82 8.98 -1.75
CA ASP A 69 -18.83 9.74 -2.50
C ASP A 69 -18.60 9.72 -4.02
N ASP A 70 -17.37 9.73 -4.50
CA ASP A 70 -17.11 9.89 -5.93
C ASP A 70 -16.12 8.90 -6.57
N GLY A 71 -15.58 7.97 -5.81
CA GLY A 71 -14.66 6.95 -6.30
C GLY A 71 -13.32 7.50 -6.82
N SER A 72 -12.96 8.72 -6.44
CA SER A 72 -11.69 9.33 -6.86
C SER A 72 -10.50 8.54 -6.35
N THR A 73 -9.43 8.57 -7.13
CA THR A 73 -8.16 7.91 -6.81
C THR A 73 -7.04 8.94 -6.69
N TRP A 74 -6.23 8.81 -5.67
CA TRP A 74 -5.01 9.57 -5.49
C TRP A 74 -3.86 8.85 -6.18
N VAL A 75 -3.10 9.59 -7.00
CA VAL A 75 -2.03 9.05 -7.84
C VAL A 75 -0.75 9.84 -7.61
N ALA A 76 0.30 9.13 -7.24
CA ALA A 76 1.63 9.69 -6.97
C ALA A 76 2.67 9.07 -7.90
N GLU A 77 3.36 9.91 -8.69
CA GLU A 77 4.44 9.49 -9.59
C GLU A 77 5.80 9.82 -8.96
N VAL A 78 6.64 8.80 -8.74
CA VAL A 78 7.97 8.97 -8.14
C VAL A 78 8.94 7.86 -8.57
N ASN A 79 10.16 8.22 -8.93
CA ASN A 79 11.25 7.28 -9.26
C ASN A 79 10.85 6.19 -10.29
N GLY A 80 9.97 6.53 -11.25
CA GLY A 80 9.48 5.57 -12.23
C GLY A 80 8.41 4.61 -11.72
N TRP A 81 7.94 4.80 -10.49
CA TRP A 81 6.79 4.14 -9.90
C TRP A 81 5.57 5.05 -9.89
N ILE A 82 4.40 4.46 -10.00
CA ILE A 82 3.12 5.14 -9.88
C ILE A 82 2.36 4.50 -8.73
N GLY A 83 2.19 5.25 -7.63
CA GLY A 83 1.36 4.87 -6.50
C GLY A 83 -0.11 5.23 -6.77
N VAL A 84 -1.03 4.34 -6.41
CA VAL A 84 -2.48 4.46 -6.60
C VAL A 84 -3.17 4.16 -5.28
N VAL A 85 -4.00 5.08 -4.77
CA VAL A 85 -4.73 4.94 -3.50
C VAL A 85 -6.14 5.57 -3.63
N PRO A 86 -7.23 4.86 -3.33
CA PRO A 86 -7.30 3.43 -3.12
C PRO A 86 -7.05 2.67 -4.42
N ALA A 87 -6.51 1.47 -4.31
CA ALA A 87 -6.35 0.55 -5.42
C ALA A 87 -7.01 -0.78 -5.05
N HIS A 88 -8.17 -1.03 -5.59
CA HIS A 88 -8.86 -2.30 -5.38
C HIS A 88 -8.31 -3.34 -6.33
N GLY A 89 -7.90 -4.46 -5.78
CA GLY A 89 -7.40 -5.60 -6.53
C GLY A 89 -6.07 -6.11 -5.98
N HIS A 90 -6.06 -7.38 -5.65
CA HIS A 90 -4.92 -8.14 -5.17
C HIS A 90 -4.85 -9.45 -5.97
N GLY A 91 -3.84 -10.28 -5.71
CA GLY A 91 -3.70 -11.58 -6.34
C GLY A 91 -3.62 -11.51 -7.88
N GLU A 92 -4.59 -12.10 -8.56
CA GLU A 92 -4.60 -12.17 -10.03
C GLU A 92 -4.65 -10.80 -10.70
N PHE A 93 -5.35 -9.83 -10.11
CA PHE A 93 -5.38 -8.47 -10.65
C PHE A 93 -4.00 -7.81 -10.57
N LEU A 94 -3.31 -7.91 -9.43
CA LEU A 94 -1.95 -7.40 -9.30
C LEU A 94 -1.02 -8.04 -10.33
N CYS A 95 -1.11 -9.36 -10.53
CA CYS A 95 -0.36 -10.04 -11.57
C CYS A 95 -0.66 -9.47 -12.97
N SER A 96 -1.93 -9.29 -13.31
CA SER A 96 -2.33 -8.77 -14.63
C SER A 96 -1.80 -7.37 -14.94
N VAL A 97 -1.70 -6.52 -13.93
CA VAL A 97 -1.12 -5.16 -14.07
C VAL A 97 0.36 -5.22 -14.42
N THR A 98 1.06 -6.30 -14.04
CA THR A 98 2.51 -6.45 -14.27
C THR A 98 2.87 -7.11 -15.61
N GLU A 99 1.92 -7.54 -16.40
CA GLU A 99 2.19 -8.13 -17.72
C GLU A 99 3.04 -7.20 -18.62
N GLY A 100 3.94 -7.78 -19.42
CA GLY A 100 4.78 -7.03 -20.35
C GLY A 100 6.02 -6.41 -19.69
N GLY A 101 6.61 -7.08 -18.72
CA GLY A 101 7.88 -6.70 -18.09
C GLY A 101 7.74 -5.64 -16.99
N ARG A 102 6.53 -5.43 -16.48
CA ARG A 102 6.25 -4.51 -15.38
C ARG A 102 6.41 -5.21 -14.03
N GLN A 103 6.41 -4.40 -12.98
CA GLN A 103 6.32 -4.91 -11.60
C GLN A 103 5.38 -4.05 -10.76
N ALA A 104 4.80 -4.66 -9.73
CA ALA A 104 3.89 -3.98 -8.82
C ALA A 104 4.00 -4.52 -7.40
N LEU A 105 3.74 -3.63 -6.46
CA LEU A 105 3.59 -3.91 -5.04
C LEU A 105 2.15 -3.58 -4.65
N GLY A 106 1.55 -4.42 -3.83
CA GLY A 106 0.24 -4.18 -3.22
C GLY A 106 0.35 -4.22 -1.71
N LEU A 107 -0.36 -3.33 -1.04
CA LEU A 107 -0.63 -3.40 0.39
C LEU A 107 -2.12 -3.20 0.59
N HIS A 108 -2.73 -4.17 1.20
CA HIS A 108 -4.17 -4.18 1.48
C HIS A 108 -4.41 -4.54 2.94
N MET A 109 -5.33 -3.83 3.56
CA MET A 109 -5.94 -4.16 4.85
C MET A 109 -7.44 -3.98 4.72
N ASP A 110 -8.20 -4.94 5.19
CA ASP A 110 -9.64 -4.82 5.27
C ASP A 110 -10.13 -4.52 6.69
N ILE A 111 -11.40 -4.20 6.81
CA ILE A 111 -12.06 -3.90 8.09
C ILE A 111 -12.18 -5.12 9.03
N THR A 112 -11.84 -6.29 8.57
CA THR A 112 -11.89 -7.54 9.35
C THR A 112 -10.54 -7.96 9.88
N GLY A 113 -9.49 -7.16 9.62
CA GLY A 113 -8.13 -7.41 10.07
C GLY A 113 -7.31 -8.30 9.14
N ASN A 114 -7.82 -8.62 7.93
CA ASN A 114 -6.98 -9.30 6.95
C ASN A 114 -6.05 -8.28 6.28
N ALA A 115 -4.77 -8.61 6.21
CA ALA A 115 -3.79 -7.80 5.54
C ALA A 115 -2.97 -8.64 4.56
N TYR A 116 -2.63 -8.04 3.43
CA TYR A 116 -1.82 -8.69 2.39
C TYR A 116 -0.77 -7.73 1.90
N PHE A 117 0.48 -8.18 1.94
CA PHE A 117 1.58 -7.59 1.18
C PHE A 117 1.86 -8.50 -0.01
N GLU A 118 1.92 -7.92 -1.20
CA GLU A 118 2.12 -8.66 -2.44
C GLU A 118 3.15 -7.96 -3.32
N TYR A 119 4.01 -8.75 -3.96
CA TYR A 119 4.91 -8.30 -5.01
C TYR A 119 4.77 -9.19 -6.22
N ALA A 120 4.39 -8.59 -7.34
CA ALA A 120 4.24 -9.28 -8.61
C ALA A 120 5.19 -8.68 -9.66
N ARG A 121 5.60 -9.50 -10.62
CA ARG A 121 6.44 -9.12 -11.73
C ARG A 121 6.15 -9.97 -12.96
N ASP A 122 6.01 -9.32 -14.11
CA ASP A 122 5.81 -9.97 -15.41
C ASP A 122 4.67 -11.01 -15.41
N GLY A 123 3.52 -10.63 -14.86
CA GLY A 123 2.33 -11.47 -14.80
C GLY A 123 2.33 -12.54 -13.71
N ARG A 124 3.31 -12.56 -12.80
CA ARG A 124 3.46 -13.60 -11.79
C ARG A 124 3.60 -13.02 -10.39
N MET A 125 2.99 -13.70 -9.41
CA MET A 125 3.20 -13.41 -8.01
C MET A 125 4.59 -13.88 -7.60
N VAL A 126 5.45 -12.95 -7.19
CA VAL A 126 6.81 -13.24 -6.71
C VAL A 126 6.78 -13.56 -5.22
N VAL A 127 6.19 -12.67 -4.43
CA VAL A 127 6.06 -12.80 -2.96
C VAL A 127 4.67 -12.35 -2.54
N SER A 128 4.05 -13.12 -1.67
CA SER A 128 2.83 -12.73 -0.94
C SER A 128 2.91 -13.23 0.50
N PHE A 129 2.52 -12.39 1.45
CA PHE A 129 2.41 -12.75 2.87
C PHE A 129 1.41 -11.84 3.59
N ASP A 130 0.88 -12.32 4.71
CA ASP A 130 0.06 -11.54 5.62
C ASP A 130 0.92 -10.97 6.75
N PRO A 131 1.13 -9.65 6.83
CA PRO A 131 1.93 -9.05 7.89
C PRO A 131 1.25 -9.04 9.26
N LEU A 132 -0.05 -9.34 9.36
CA LEU A 132 -0.85 -9.23 10.59
C LEU A 132 -1.28 -10.57 11.18
N SER A 133 -0.88 -11.70 10.61
CA SER A 133 -1.34 -13.03 11.05
C SER A 133 -0.17 -13.97 11.25
N PRO A 134 0.42 -14.00 12.47
CA PRO A 134 1.57 -14.85 12.77
C PRO A 134 1.24 -16.34 12.68
N ASP A 135 0.00 -16.74 13.00
CA ASP A 135 -0.41 -18.14 13.00
C ASP A 135 -0.56 -18.73 11.60
N ASP A 136 -1.00 -17.91 10.65
CA ASP A 136 -1.18 -18.26 9.24
C ASP A 136 -0.02 -17.80 8.37
N TRP A 137 1.05 -17.32 8.96
CA TRP A 137 2.17 -16.81 8.19
C TRP A 137 2.75 -17.88 7.27
N ARG A 138 2.64 -17.62 5.98
CA ARG A 138 3.30 -18.37 4.93
C ARG A 138 3.60 -17.43 3.78
N ARG A 139 4.87 -17.22 3.55
CA ARG A 139 5.26 -16.57 2.32
C ARG A 139 4.97 -17.51 1.16
N SER A 140 4.33 -17.01 0.13
CA SER A 140 4.00 -17.73 -1.09
C SER A 140 4.46 -16.96 -2.33
N GLY A 141 4.35 -17.58 -3.50
CA GLY A 141 4.78 -17.02 -4.77
C GLY A 141 5.95 -17.81 -5.40
N ASP A 142 6.41 -17.33 -6.55
CA ASP A 142 7.46 -17.99 -7.33
C ASP A 142 8.85 -17.93 -6.65
N ASP A 143 9.11 -16.85 -5.88
CA ASP A 143 10.33 -16.67 -5.09
C ASP A 143 9.97 -15.98 -3.75
N PRO A 144 9.54 -16.76 -2.72
CA PRO A 144 9.11 -16.22 -1.43
C PRO A 144 10.20 -15.46 -0.66
N HIS A 145 11.45 -15.59 -1.06
CA HIS A 145 12.62 -14.96 -0.44
C HIS A 145 13.20 -13.78 -1.22
N ALA A 146 12.57 -13.39 -2.33
CA ALA A 146 13.07 -12.31 -3.21
C ALA A 146 13.32 -10.98 -2.49
N LEU A 147 12.59 -10.72 -1.41
CA LEU A 147 12.66 -9.45 -0.65
C LEU A 147 13.42 -9.54 0.68
N ASP A 148 13.98 -10.70 1.06
CA ASP A 148 14.61 -10.92 2.38
C ASP A 148 15.65 -9.85 2.73
N ARG A 149 16.51 -9.48 1.78
CA ARG A 149 17.54 -8.44 2.00
C ARG A 149 16.94 -7.06 2.27
N LEU A 150 15.75 -6.78 1.72
CA LEU A 150 15.04 -5.51 1.92
C LEU A 150 14.20 -5.55 3.19
N MET A 151 13.93 -6.72 3.74
CA MET A 151 13.22 -6.90 5.00
C MET A 151 14.13 -6.81 6.23
N ASP A 152 15.45 -6.80 6.06
CA ASP A 152 16.40 -6.75 7.17
C ASP A 152 16.13 -5.55 8.10
N GLY A 153 15.96 -5.86 9.40
CA GLY A 153 15.64 -4.87 10.44
C GLY A 153 14.20 -4.35 10.42
N LEU A 154 13.32 -4.87 9.57
CA LEU A 154 11.87 -4.65 9.66
C LEU A 154 11.25 -5.71 10.57
N ARG A 155 10.14 -5.35 11.19
CA ARG A 155 9.43 -6.21 12.13
C ARG A 155 8.01 -6.44 11.62
N PHE A 156 7.69 -7.73 11.45
CA PHE A 156 6.39 -8.22 11.03
C PHE A 156 5.89 -9.27 12.01
N GLU A 157 4.62 -9.44 12.13
CA GLU A 157 3.99 -10.54 12.88
C GLU A 157 4.07 -11.87 12.12
N ILE A 158 5.28 -12.27 11.71
CA ILE A 158 5.53 -13.43 10.85
C ILE A 158 6.27 -14.57 11.53
N SER A 159 6.51 -14.49 12.84
CA SER A 159 7.27 -15.47 13.59
C SER A 159 6.68 -15.72 14.98
N ASP A 160 6.52 -17.00 15.33
CA ASP A 160 6.10 -17.41 16.68
C ASP A 160 7.05 -16.95 17.77
N ASP A 161 8.33 -16.73 17.45
CA ASP A 161 9.36 -16.27 18.41
C ASP A 161 9.14 -14.81 18.79
N ASP A 162 8.65 -13.98 17.87
CA ASP A 162 8.33 -12.58 18.12
C ASP A 162 7.16 -12.42 19.11
N VAL A 163 6.21 -13.34 19.07
CA VAL A 163 5.02 -13.34 19.94
C VAL A 163 5.37 -13.53 21.42
N ARG A 164 6.48 -14.20 21.77
CA ARG A 164 6.81 -14.56 23.13
C ARG A 164 7.65 -13.55 23.88
N ASP A 165 8.70 -13.07 23.28
CA ASP A 165 9.71 -12.25 23.95
C ASP A 165 9.68 -10.78 23.53
N ASN A 166 9.18 -10.45 22.34
CA ASN A 166 9.14 -9.10 21.81
C ASN A 166 8.01 -8.99 20.76
N PRO A 167 6.76 -8.94 21.21
CA PRO A 167 5.60 -8.96 20.31
C PRO A 167 5.67 -7.76 19.35
N VAL A 168 5.28 -8.01 18.11
CA VAL A 168 5.11 -6.99 17.09
C VAL A 168 3.65 -6.59 17.10
N GLU A 169 3.38 -5.32 17.32
CA GLU A 169 2.03 -4.76 17.25
C GLU A 169 1.62 -4.52 15.79
N ASP A 170 0.33 -4.64 15.49
CA ASP A 170 -0.21 -4.41 14.14
C ASP A 170 0.30 -3.11 13.48
N PRO A 171 0.30 -1.94 14.18
CA PRO A 171 0.83 -0.70 13.61
C PRO A 171 2.30 -0.80 13.20
N GLU A 172 3.12 -1.53 13.95
CA GLU A 172 4.53 -1.73 13.64
C GLU A 172 4.71 -2.62 12.41
N SER A 173 3.88 -3.66 12.30
CA SER A 173 3.89 -4.58 11.16
C SER A 173 3.49 -3.87 9.86
N ILE A 174 2.43 -3.08 9.86
CA ILE A 174 2.01 -2.31 8.69
C ILE A 174 3.04 -1.21 8.35
N SER A 175 3.62 -0.56 9.34
CA SER A 175 4.71 0.41 9.10
C SER A 175 5.92 -0.26 8.46
N SER A 176 6.22 -1.50 8.86
CA SER A 176 7.27 -2.31 8.24
C SER A 176 6.93 -2.65 6.78
N ALA A 177 5.68 -2.96 6.47
CA ALA A 177 5.23 -3.18 5.09
C ALA A 177 5.39 -1.92 4.22
N LEU A 178 5.02 -0.74 4.74
CA LEU A 178 5.23 0.55 4.06
C LEU A 178 6.73 0.85 3.88
N ALA A 179 7.55 0.56 4.89
CA ALA A 179 9.00 0.73 4.78
C ALA A 179 9.61 -0.22 3.74
N LEU A 180 9.11 -1.44 3.63
CA LEU A 180 9.52 -2.40 2.60
C LEU A 180 9.17 -1.89 1.20
N ILE A 181 7.95 -1.37 1.00
CA ILE A 181 7.56 -0.71 -0.25
C ILE A 181 8.52 0.44 -0.57
N GLY A 182 8.83 1.28 0.42
CA GLY A 182 9.77 2.38 0.27
C GLY A 182 11.17 1.91 -0.19
N ARG A 183 11.66 0.79 0.35
CA ARG A 183 12.94 0.21 -0.04
C ARG A 183 12.93 -0.37 -1.45
N VAL A 184 11.83 -1.01 -1.87
CA VAL A 184 11.68 -1.55 -3.23
C VAL A 184 11.56 -0.42 -4.26
N THR A 185 10.81 0.63 -3.93
CA THR A 185 10.56 1.77 -4.82
C THR A 185 11.68 2.81 -4.80
N GLU A 186 12.69 2.63 -3.93
CA GLU A 186 13.74 3.61 -3.65
C GLU A 186 13.17 4.99 -3.28
N THR A 187 12.02 4.99 -2.60
CA THR A 187 11.29 6.18 -2.17
C THR A 187 11.03 6.10 -0.69
N ASP A 188 11.34 7.15 0.05
CA ASP A 188 10.95 7.21 1.47
C ASP A 188 9.43 7.45 1.55
N ILE A 189 8.67 6.36 1.69
CA ILE A 189 7.23 6.41 1.94
C ILE A 189 7.02 6.74 3.41
N ALA A 190 7.26 7.98 3.74
CA ALA A 190 7.13 8.55 5.07
C ALA A 190 6.00 9.60 5.06
N THR A 191 5.89 10.32 6.20
CA THR A 191 4.98 11.43 6.40
C THR A 191 4.91 12.38 5.23
N ASP A 192 6.08 12.87 4.84
CA ASP A 192 6.18 13.93 3.84
C ASP A 192 5.63 13.46 2.49
N TRP A 193 5.74 12.16 2.18
CA TRP A 193 5.18 11.58 0.96
C TRP A 193 3.64 11.56 1.01
N PHE A 194 3.05 11.11 2.13
CA PHE A 194 1.60 11.09 2.31
C PHE A 194 0.99 12.49 2.45
N LEU A 195 1.73 13.44 3.02
CA LEU A 195 1.30 14.84 3.14
C LEU A 195 1.53 15.65 1.87
N ALA A 196 2.31 15.16 0.91
CA ALA A 196 2.55 15.85 -0.34
C ALA A 196 1.27 15.94 -1.19
N ARG A 197 1.19 17.01 -2.00
CA ARG A 197 0.15 17.13 -3.02
C ARG A 197 0.56 16.32 -4.23
N HIS A 198 -0.23 15.29 -4.53
CA HIS A 198 -0.14 14.51 -5.76
C HIS A 198 -1.35 14.78 -6.64
N SER A 199 -1.86 13.78 -7.34
CA SER A 199 -2.98 13.97 -8.26
C SER A 199 -4.22 13.22 -7.77
N ARG A 200 -5.38 13.88 -7.79
CA ARG A 200 -6.69 13.24 -7.76
C ARG A 200 -7.16 13.01 -9.18
N ILE A 201 -7.70 11.83 -9.45
CA ILE A 201 -8.27 11.47 -10.74
C ILE A 201 -9.61 10.75 -10.47
N ARG A 202 -10.65 11.14 -11.20
CA ARG A 202 -11.98 10.55 -11.07
C ARG A 202 -12.12 9.31 -11.96
N PRO A 203 -13.06 8.40 -11.65
CA PRO A 203 -13.40 7.32 -12.55
C PRO A 203 -13.94 7.85 -13.88
N ALA A 204 -13.67 7.10 -14.95
CA ALA A 204 -14.27 7.35 -16.26
C ALA A 204 -15.77 7.01 -16.22
N SER A 205 -16.59 7.81 -16.91
CA SER A 205 -18.04 7.66 -17.02
C SER A 205 -18.40 6.44 -17.86
#